data_4f8ad7469b0b22a07600da3996924c39
#
_entry.id   4f8ad7469b0b22a07600da3996924c39
#
_cell.length_a   1.000
_cell.length_b   1.000
_cell.length_c   1.000
_cell.angle_alpha   90.00
_cell.angle_beta   90.00
_cell.angle_gamma   90.00
#
_symmetry.space_group_name_H-M   'P 1'
#
loop_
_entity.id
_entity.type
_entity.pdbx_description
1 polymer ?
#
loop_
_entity_poly.entity_id
_entity_poly.type
_entity_poly.pdbx_seq_one_letter_code
_entity_poly.pdbx_strand_id
1 'polypeptide(L)'
;MKLNGTKRLTISYLALTAALLALFMLNIFCGSTALSPKDILSTIFSAGNNALAQKIIFGLRLPRAAMVVLLGAALSVAGYLLQTFFANPIAGPFVMGVSGGAKLAVALTMVVLLNHGLFTSSLTLILASFVGAMVAMGFVLAVSQRVKRAGVLVICGVMISYICSAVTDVVVAFAQDSNIVNLHNWSMGSFSGMTWENVLTAALIVLPCLALSFMLSKPMAAYQMGEAYAQSVGVSVRPFSVALVLLSSLLAACVTAFAGPISFVGIAVPHLVKRTLRSAKPLHVLPGCVLGGAAFCLLCDLIARSIFAPTELSVSSVTAIFGAPVVILLLVRRQRREAAA
;
A
#
# COMPACT_ATOMS: atom_id res chain seq x y z
N MET A 1 -9.84 -34.21 11.92
CA MET A 1 -8.42 -34.17 12.40
C MET A 1 -8.01 -32.70 12.57
N LYS A 2 -7.93 -32.19 13.82
CA LYS A 2 -7.50 -30.79 14.05
C LYS A 2 -5.98 -30.73 13.86
N LEU A 3 -5.53 -30.08 12.79
CA LEU A 3 -4.10 -29.81 12.57
C LEU A 3 -3.51 -29.05 13.76
N ASN A 4 -2.35 -29.49 14.27
CA ASN A 4 -1.61 -28.73 15.30
C ASN A 4 -1.39 -27.29 14.83
N GLY A 5 -1.55 -26.32 15.73
CA GLY A 5 -1.47 -24.90 15.38
C GLY A 5 -0.24 -24.52 14.55
N THR A 6 0.91 -25.11 14.85
CA THR A 6 2.18 -24.90 14.12
C THR A 6 2.12 -25.44 12.68
N LYS A 7 1.66 -26.67 12.47
CA LYS A 7 1.54 -27.27 11.13
C LYS A 7 0.63 -26.45 10.22
N ARG A 8 -0.48 -25.93 10.76
CA ARG A 8 -1.41 -25.10 10.01
C ARG A 8 -0.79 -23.75 9.64
N LEU A 9 -0.04 -23.13 10.56
CA LEU A 9 0.67 -21.89 10.30
C LEU A 9 1.67 -22.07 9.15
N THR A 10 2.46 -23.12 9.19
CA THR A 10 3.43 -23.49 8.13
C THR A 10 2.72 -23.69 6.78
N ILE A 11 1.61 -24.43 6.74
CA ILE A 11 0.83 -24.64 5.51
C ILE A 11 0.30 -23.31 4.96
N SER A 12 -0.19 -22.43 5.83
CA SER A 12 -0.70 -21.12 5.39
C SER A 12 0.40 -20.23 4.80
N TYR A 13 1.60 -20.25 5.39
CA TYR A 13 2.75 -19.52 4.82
C TYR A 13 3.21 -20.12 3.50
N LEU A 14 3.30 -21.44 3.40
CA LEU A 14 3.63 -22.12 2.15
C LEU A 14 2.63 -21.78 1.05
N ALA A 15 1.32 -21.76 1.36
CA ALA A 15 0.29 -21.38 0.42
C ALA A 15 0.40 -19.91 -0.03
N LEU A 16 0.66 -18.98 0.91
CA LEU A 16 0.88 -17.56 0.57
C LEU A 16 2.13 -17.35 -0.29
N THR A 17 3.23 -18.05 0.05
CA THR A 17 4.47 -17.98 -0.74
C THR A 17 4.29 -18.59 -2.12
N ALA A 18 3.62 -19.74 -2.22
CA ALA A 18 3.31 -20.37 -3.51
C ALA A 18 2.42 -19.47 -4.38
N ALA A 19 1.39 -18.84 -3.78
CA ALA A 19 0.53 -17.89 -4.48
C ALA A 19 1.33 -16.66 -4.96
N LEU A 20 2.21 -16.12 -4.11
CA LEU A 20 3.08 -15.00 -4.47
C LEU A 20 3.97 -15.35 -5.65
N LEU A 21 4.66 -16.48 -5.60
CA LEU A 21 5.56 -16.94 -6.68
C LEU A 21 4.79 -17.22 -7.98
N ALA A 22 3.64 -17.87 -7.90
CA ALA A 22 2.79 -18.13 -9.06
C ALA A 22 2.30 -16.82 -9.70
N LEU A 23 1.82 -15.87 -8.90
CA LEU A 23 1.38 -14.56 -9.39
C LEU A 23 2.54 -13.73 -9.94
N PHE A 24 3.73 -13.80 -9.32
CA PHE A 24 4.93 -13.14 -9.83
C PHE A 24 5.32 -13.68 -11.20
N MET A 25 5.34 -15.01 -11.36
CA MET A 25 5.57 -15.64 -12.66
C MET A 25 4.52 -15.26 -13.68
N LEU A 26 3.22 -15.31 -13.32
CA LEU A 26 2.14 -14.88 -14.23
C LEU A 26 2.32 -13.41 -14.66
N ASN A 27 2.78 -12.54 -13.78
CA ASN A 27 3.08 -11.15 -14.11
C ASN A 27 4.23 -10.99 -15.09
N ILE A 28 5.19 -11.93 -15.14
CA ILE A 28 6.27 -11.95 -16.13
C ILE A 28 5.77 -12.52 -17.47
N PHE A 29 4.96 -13.58 -17.43
CA PHE A 29 4.46 -14.24 -18.64
C PHE A 29 3.35 -13.44 -19.33
N CYS A 30 2.41 -12.86 -18.57
CA CYS A 30 1.30 -12.08 -19.09
C CYS A 30 1.63 -10.59 -19.14
N GLY A 31 1.22 -9.89 -20.17
CA GLY A 31 1.39 -8.43 -20.32
C GLY A 31 0.66 -7.93 -21.56
N SER A 32 0.60 -6.60 -21.72
CA SER A 32 -0.06 -5.94 -22.87
C SER A 32 0.57 -6.31 -24.22
N THR A 33 1.86 -6.66 -24.23
CA THR A 33 2.58 -7.13 -25.43
C THR A 33 2.66 -8.65 -25.39
N ALA A 34 2.13 -9.32 -26.41
CA ALA A 34 2.19 -10.78 -26.52
C ALA A 34 3.64 -11.22 -26.83
N LEU A 35 4.25 -11.94 -25.89
CA LEU A 35 5.52 -12.65 -26.10
C LEU A 35 5.25 -14.15 -26.00
N SER A 36 5.89 -14.96 -26.88
CA SER A 36 5.71 -16.40 -26.76
C SER A 36 6.35 -16.93 -25.46
N PRO A 37 5.75 -17.92 -24.80
CA PRO A 37 6.36 -18.52 -23.60
C PRO A 37 7.78 -19.05 -23.83
N LYS A 38 8.07 -19.51 -25.05
CA LYS A 38 9.41 -19.95 -25.46
C LYS A 38 10.42 -18.79 -25.45
N ASP A 39 10.02 -17.62 -26.00
CA ASP A 39 10.89 -16.44 -26.01
C ASP A 39 11.17 -15.93 -24.59
N ILE A 40 10.17 -15.99 -23.71
CA ILE A 40 10.34 -15.59 -22.31
C ILE A 40 11.34 -16.51 -21.61
N LEU A 41 11.15 -17.84 -21.72
CA LEU A 41 12.04 -18.83 -21.11
C LEU A 41 13.47 -18.74 -21.68
N SER A 42 13.61 -18.64 -23.00
CA SER A 42 14.94 -18.51 -23.63
C SER A 42 15.64 -17.21 -23.21
N THR A 43 14.90 -16.10 -23.05
CA THR A 43 15.46 -14.83 -22.61
C THR A 43 15.92 -14.86 -21.16
N ILE A 44 15.20 -15.56 -20.28
CA ILE A 44 15.55 -15.68 -18.85
C ILE A 44 16.73 -16.63 -18.65
N PHE A 45 16.76 -17.79 -19.35
CA PHE A 45 17.73 -18.85 -19.08
C PHE A 45 18.92 -18.93 -20.05
N SER A 46 18.82 -18.36 -21.26
CA SER A 46 19.81 -18.60 -22.32
C SER A 46 20.37 -17.31 -22.96
N ALA A 47 20.18 -16.12 -22.34
CA ALA A 47 20.58 -14.84 -22.96
C ALA A 47 20.20 -14.77 -24.47
N GLY A 48 18.94 -15.17 -24.77
CA GLY A 48 18.44 -15.31 -26.15
C GLY A 48 18.67 -14.05 -26.96
N ASN A 49 18.94 -14.23 -28.28
CA ASN A 49 19.28 -13.16 -29.24
C ASN A 49 18.13 -12.15 -29.50
N ASN A 50 17.04 -12.21 -28.80
CA ASN A 50 15.91 -11.30 -28.97
C ASN A 50 16.01 -10.08 -28.03
N ALA A 51 16.71 -9.04 -28.54
CA ALA A 51 16.93 -7.77 -27.81
C ALA A 51 15.60 -7.11 -27.38
N LEU A 52 14.52 -7.27 -28.17
CA LEU A 52 13.20 -6.76 -27.82
C LEU A 52 12.61 -7.48 -26.60
N ALA A 53 12.69 -8.81 -26.57
CA ALA A 53 12.20 -9.60 -25.43
C ALA A 53 12.99 -9.28 -24.15
N GLN A 54 14.33 -9.12 -24.25
CA GLN A 54 15.16 -8.69 -23.13
C GLN A 54 14.72 -7.33 -22.57
N LYS A 55 14.51 -6.34 -23.44
CA LYS A 55 14.09 -5.00 -23.04
C LYS A 55 12.70 -5.02 -22.36
N ILE A 56 11.77 -5.83 -22.89
CA ILE A 56 10.42 -5.96 -22.30
C ILE A 56 10.49 -6.66 -20.94
N ILE A 57 11.21 -7.77 -20.83
CA ILE A 57 11.24 -8.57 -19.60
C ILE A 57 12.04 -7.85 -18.51
N PHE A 58 13.29 -7.50 -18.76
CA PHE A 58 14.19 -6.92 -17.77
C PHE A 58 14.00 -5.42 -17.57
N GLY A 59 13.54 -4.68 -18.62
CA GLY A 59 13.34 -3.24 -18.56
C GLY A 59 11.93 -2.82 -18.11
N LEU A 60 10.89 -3.63 -18.35
CA LEU A 60 9.51 -3.24 -18.06
C LEU A 60 8.82 -4.20 -17.09
N ARG A 61 8.77 -5.52 -17.38
CA ARG A 61 7.96 -6.47 -16.60
C ARG A 61 8.54 -6.76 -15.22
N LEU A 62 9.83 -7.02 -15.13
CA LEU A 62 10.51 -7.33 -13.86
C LEU A 62 10.53 -6.15 -12.90
N PRO A 63 10.91 -4.92 -13.30
CA PRO A 63 10.85 -3.76 -12.40
C PRO A 63 9.43 -3.50 -11.91
N ARG A 64 8.42 -3.60 -12.80
CA ARG A 64 7.01 -3.46 -12.43
C ARG A 64 6.61 -4.51 -11.40
N ALA A 65 6.86 -5.79 -11.65
CA ALA A 65 6.50 -6.87 -10.73
C ALA A 65 7.23 -6.73 -9.37
N ALA A 66 8.51 -6.37 -9.37
CA ALA A 66 9.28 -6.12 -8.15
C ALA A 66 8.69 -4.94 -7.35
N MET A 67 8.31 -3.86 -8.04
CA MET A 67 7.69 -2.70 -7.41
C MET A 67 6.33 -3.04 -6.82
N VAL A 68 5.49 -3.82 -7.52
CA VAL A 68 4.19 -4.29 -7.02
C VAL A 68 4.34 -5.12 -5.75
N VAL A 69 5.33 -6.03 -5.70
CA VAL A 69 5.65 -6.82 -4.50
C VAL A 69 6.03 -5.92 -3.34
N LEU A 70 6.94 -4.97 -3.58
CA LEU A 70 7.46 -4.08 -2.56
C LEU A 70 6.38 -3.15 -1.99
N LEU A 71 5.65 -2.47 -2.86
CA LEU A 71 4.62 -1.51 -2.47
C LEU A 71 3.35 -2.19 -1.93
N GLY A 72 3.00 -3.37 -2.44
CA GLY A 72 1.90 -4.18 -1.90
C GLY A 72 2.17 -4.64 -0.47
N ALA A 73 3.39 -5.11 -0.21
CA ALA A 73 3.85 -5.45 1.15
C ALA A 73 3.81 -4.21 2.07
N ALA A 74 4.35 -3.09 1.60
CA ALA A 74 4.38 -1.82 2.34
C ALA A 74 2.98 -1.38 2.75
N LEU A 75 2.03 -1.37 1.81
CA LEU A 75 0.67 -0.90 2.06
C LEU A 75 -0.11 -1.79 3.02
N SER A 76 0.05 -3.11 2.90
CA SER A 76 -0.56 -4.07 3.82
C SER A 76 -0.02 -3.93 5.24
N VAL A 77 1.30 -3.80 5.41
CA VAL A 77 1.90 -3.58 6.73
C VAL A 77 1.51 -2.22 7.30
N ALA A 78 1.54 -1.13 6.51
CA ALA A 78 1.07 0.19 6.93
C ALA A 78 -0.35 0.14 7.49
N GLY A 79 -1.25 -0.56 6.79
CA GLY A 79 -2.61 -0.78 7.26
C GLY A 79 -2.68 -1.55 8.58
N TYR A 80 -1.89 -2.60 8.73
CA TYR A 80 -1.86 -3.39 9.97
C TYR A 80 -1.35 -2.58 11.18
N LEU A 81 -0.33 -1.73 10.98
CA LEU A 81 0.17 -0.84 12.02
C LEU A 81 -0.91 0.13 12.51
N LEU A 82 -1.65 0.76 11.58
CA LEU A 82 -2.75 1.66 11.94
C LEU A 82 -3.95 0.93 12.56
N GLN A 83 -4.30 -0.26 12.08
CA GLN A 83 -5.33 -1.08 12.72
C GLN A 83 -4.95 -1.41 14.16
N THR A 84 -3.67 -1.62 14.45
CA THR A 84 -3.20 -1.86 15.81
C THR A 84 -3.25 -0.58 16.64
N PHE A 85 -2.77 0.54 16.11
CA PHE A 85 -2.79 1.83 16.80
C PHE A 85 -4.21 2.28 17.16
N PHE A 86 -5.15 2.19 16.23
CA PHE A 86 -6.54 2.60 16.45
C PHE A 86 -7.41 1.54 17.14
N ALA A 87 -6.88 0.35 17.39
CA ALA A 87 -7.66 -0.82 17.80
C ALA A 87 -8.92 -1.03 16.92
N ASN A 88 -8.82 -0.66 15.62
CA ASN A 88 -9.92 -0.64 14.67
C ASN A 88 -9.53 -1.34 13.37
N PRO A 89 -10.25 -2.43 12.97
CA PRO A 89 -9.90 -3.21 11.78
C PRO A 89 -10.13 -2.47 10.44
N ILE A 90 -10.87 -1.37 10.43
CA ILE A 90 -11.12 -0.56 9.24
C ILE A 90 -10.19 0.66 9.12
N ALA A 91 -9.28 0.86 10.07
CA ALA A 91 -8.28 1.91 9.97
C ALA A 91 -7.29 1.60 8.83
N GLY A 92 -7.04 2.61 8.02
CA GLY A 92 -6.10 2.51 6.90
C GLY A 92 -5.42 3.84 6.61
N PRO A 93 -4.25 3.86 5.99
CA PRO A 93 -3.46 5.08 5.80
C PRO A 93 -4.17 6.13 4.95
N PHE A 94 -5.01 5.72 4.01
CA PHE A 94 -5.75 6.66 3.15
C PHE A 94 -6.86 7.42 3.88
N VAL A 95 -7.46 6.81 4.91
CA VAL A 95 -8.46 7.48 5.76
C VAL A 95 -7.82 8.61 6.58
N MET A 96 -6.51 8.60 6.75
CA MET A 96 -5.76 9.57 7.56
C MET A 96 -5.21 10.77 6.76
N GLY A 97 -5.70 11.04 5.56
CA GLY A 97 -5.32 12.23 4.81
C GLY A 97 -4.05 12.11 3.96
N VAL A 98 -3.35 10.98 4.02
CA VAL A 98 -2.09 10.76 3.27
C VAL A 98 -2.28 11.00 1.77
N SER A 99 -3.33 10.43 1.18
CA SER A 99 -3.61 10.60 -0.25
C SER A 99 -4.05 12.01 -0.62
N GLY A 100 -4.81 12.68 0.25
CA GLY A 100 -5.24 14.06 0.04
C GLY A 100 -4.06 15.03 0.02
N GLY A 101 -3.18 14.92 1.02
CA GLY A 101 -1.95 15.73 1.09
C GLY A 101 -1.00 15.47 -0.07
N ALA A 102 -0.84 14.21 -0.47
CA ALA A 102 -0.04 13.84 -1.64
C ALA A 102 -0.60 14.46 -2.93
N LYS A 103 -1.91 14.33 -3.16
CA LYS A 103 -2.59 14.87 -4.35
C LYS A 103 -2.47 16.39 -4.42
N LEU A 104 -2.67 17.09 -3.29
CA LEU A 104 -2.51 18.53 -3.21
C LEU A 104 -1.10 18.96 -3.57
N ALA A 105 -0.07 18.33 -3.01
CA ALA A 105 1.32 18.66 -3.30
C ALA A 105 1.67 18.42 -4.79
N VAL A 106 1.19 17.33 -5.37
CA VAL A 106 1.37 17.03 -6.81
C VAL A 106 0.66 18.09 -7.67
N ALA A 107 -0.58 18.45 -7.34
CA ALA A 107 -1.32 19.47 -8.06
C ALA A 107 -0.61 20.83 -8.02
N LEU A 108 -0.18 21.26 -6.85
CA LEU A 108 0.59 22.50 -6.69
C LEU A 108 1.89 22.47 -7.50
N THR A 109 2.62 21.35 -7.45
CA THR A 109 3.87 21.20 -8.19
C THR A 109 3.65 21.24 -9.70
N MET A 110 2.63 20.55 -10.21
CA MET A 110 2.27 20.59 -11.63
C MET A 110 1.92 22.01 -12.09
N VAL A 111 1.04 22.71 -11.37
CA VAL A 111 0.59 24.04 -11.76
C VAL A 111 1.72 25.06 -11.64
N VAL A 112 2.50 25.05 -10.55
CA VAL A 112 3.59 26.01 -10.34
C VAL A 112 4.71 25.82 -11.35
N LEU A 113 5.21 24.58 -11.54
CA LEU A 113 6.34 24.33 -12.44
C LEU A 113 5.98 24.60 -13.91
N LEU A 114 4.78 24.20 -14.35
CA LEU A 114 4.38 24.38 -15.74
C LEU A 114 4.05 25.86 -16.07
N ASN A 115 3.51 26.62 -15.13
CA ASN A 115 3.34 28.06 -15.30
C ASN A 115 4.68 28.81 -15.44
N HIS A 116 5.77 28.25 -14.93
CA HIS A 116 7.14 28.75 -15.13
C HIS A 116 7.89 28.15 -16.31
N GLY A 117 7.20 27.37 -17.17
CA GLY A 117 7.80 26.73 -18.35
C GLY A 117 8.78 25.60 -18.04
N LEU A 118 8.74 25.08 -16.80
CA LEU A 118 9.59 23.97 -16.37
C LEU A 118 8.88 22.63 -16.57
N PHE A 119 9.59 21.66 -17.13
CA PHE A 119 9.05 20.30 -17.27
C PHE A 119 9.00 19.59 -15.92
N THR A 120 7.87 18.92 -15.61
CA THR A 120 7.75 18.07 -14.44
C THR A 120 8.43 16.73 -14.69
N SER A 121 9.49 16.42 -13.96
CA SER A 121 10.08 15.09 -13.97
C SER A 121 9.29 14.14 -13.06
N SER A 122 9.33 12.83 -13.34
CA SER A 122 8.73 11.81 -12.46
C SER A 122 9.27 11.90 -11.03
N LEU A 123 10.57 12.17 -10.87
CA LEU A 123 11.20 12.32 -9.56
C LEU A 123 10.64 13.52 -8.79
N THR A 124 10.41 14.64 -9.44
CA THR A 124 9.82 15.83 -8.81
C THR A 124 8.42 15.56 -8.27
N LEU A 125 7.59 14.83 -9.03
CA LEU A 125 6.24 14.45 -8.60
C LEU A 125 6.27 13.43 -7.46
N ILE A 126 7.20 12.47 -7.49
CA ILE A 126 7.43 11.51 -6.41
C ILE A 126 7.79 12.25 -5.11
N LEU A 127 8.76 13.16 -5.16
CA LEU A 127 9.18 13.94 -3.99
C LEU A 127 8.06 14.84 -3.47
N ALA A 128 7.35 15.53 -4.35
CA ALA A 128 6.21 16.37 -3.97
C ALA A 128 5.11 15.56 -3.27
N SER A 129 4.73 14.43 -3.87
CA SER A 129 3.74 13.52 -3.31
C SER A 129 4.15 13.01 -1.92
N PHE A 130 5.41 12.59 -1.79
CA PHE A 130 5.95 12.10 -0.52
C PHE A 130 5.91 13.19 0.57
N VAL A 131 6.38 14.39 0.26
CA VAL A 131 6.34 15.54 1.18
C VAL A 131 4.90 15.89 1.56
N GLY A 132 3.99 15.98 0.60
CA GLY A 132 2.57 16.27 0.87
C GLY A 132 1.92 15.22 1.76
N ALA A 133 2.19 13.95 1.53
CA ALA A 133 1.73 12.84 2.37
C ALA A 133 2.27 12.95 3.81
N MET A 134 3.57 13.26 3.95
CA MET A 134 4.22 13.41 5.27
C MET A 134 3.71 14.64 6.03
N VAL A 135 3.46 15.77 5.36
CA VAL A 135 2.89 16.97 5.99
C VAL A 135 1.48 16.67 6.52
N ALA A 136 0.61 16.07 5.69
CA ALA A 136 -0.74 15.69 6.11
C ALA A 136 -0.72 14.75 7.32
N MET A 137 0.16 13.75 7.32
CA MET A 137 0.28 12.83 8.43
C MET A 137 0.92 13.47 9.66
N GLY A 138 1.90 14.36 9.48
CA GLY A 138 2.48 15.15 10.58
C GLY A 138 1.42 15.94 11.33
N PHE A 139 0.45 16.51 10.62
CA PHE A 139 -0.69 17.20 11.22
C PHE A 139 -1.58 16.25 12.03
N VAL A 140 -1.92 15.06 11.47
CA VAL A 140 -2.69 14.04 12.20
C VAL A 140 -1.94 13.59 13.46
N LEU A 141 -0.62 13.41 13.36
CA LEU A 141 0.22 13.03 14.48
C LEU A 141 0.23 14.13 15.56
N ALA A 142 0.32 15.40 15.18
CA ALA A 142 0.25 16.52 16.12
C ALA A 142 -1.09 16.57 16.87
N VAL A 143 -2.19 16.35 16.15
CA VAL A 143 -3.54 16.24 16.76
C VAL A 143 -3.64 15.01 17.68
N SER A 144 -3.03 13.88 17.31
CA SER A 144 -3.06 12.64 18.09
C SER A 144 -2.44 12.79 19.49
N GLN A 145 -1.50 13.72 19.64
CA GLN A 145 -0.89 13.99 20.95
C GLN A 145 -1.87 14.69 21.93
N ARG A 146 -2.90 15.35 21.42
CA ARG A 146 -3.91 16.08 22.19
C ARG A 146 -5.23 15.32 22.35
N VAL A 147 -5.52 14.40 21.43
CA VAL A 147 -6.78 13.66 21.38
C VAL A 147 -6.53 12.18 21.64
N LYS A 148 -7.11 11.68 22.73
CA LYS A 148 -6.95 10.26 23.14
C LYS A 148 -7.95 9.30 22.47
N ARG A 149 -9.03 9.81 21.84
CA ARG A 149 -10.08 8.97 21.24
C ARG A 149 -9.73 8.64 19.78
N ALA A 150 -9.51 7.38 19.49
CA ALA A 150 -9.19 6.87 18.16
C ALA A 150 -10.22 7.31 17.08
N GLY A 151 -11.51 7.32 17.40
CA GLY A 151 -12.55 7.77 16.46
C GLY A 151 -12.42 9.23 16.05
N VAL A 152 -12.02 10.12 16.96
CA VAL A 152 -11.80 11.55 16.64
C VAL A 152 -10.60 11.72 15.71
N LEU A 153 -9.55 10.94 15.88
CA LEU A 153 -8.38 11.00 15.00
C LEU A 153 -8.71 10.58 13.57
N VAL A 154 -9.55 9.57 13.40
CA VAL A 154 -10.05 9.16 12.07
C VAL A 154 -10.85 10.31 11.43
N ILE A 155 -11.74 10.95 12.20
CA ILE A 155 -12.48 12.11 11.70
C ILE A 155 -11.55 13.25 11.31
N CYS A 156 -10.53 13.56 12.12
CA CYS A 156 -9.52 14.56 11.77
C CYS A 156 -8.79 14.24 10.47
N GLY A 157 -8.38 12.97 10.26
CA GLY A 157 -7.74 12.54 9.02
C GLY A 157 -8.64 12.74 7.79
N VAL A 158 -9.93 12.40 7.93
CA VAL A 158 -10.95 12.63 6.89
C VAL A 158 -11.13 14.13 6.61
N MET A 159 -11.21 14.97 7.65
CA MET A 159 -11.34 16.42 7.48
C MET A 159 -10.12 17.04 6.80
N ILE A 160 -8.91 16.56 7.11
CA ILE A 160 -7.68 16.97 6.40
C ILE A 160 -7.76 16.60 4.93
N SER A 161 -8.24 15.38 4.61
CA SER A 161 -8.45 14.97 3.22
C SER A 161 -9.41 15.91 2.49
N TYR A 162 -10.51 16.31 3.12
CA TYR A 162 -11.47 17.25 2.54
C TYR A 162 -10.85 18.62 2.32
N ILE A 163 -10.08 19.14 3.28
CA ILE A 163 -9.38 20.44 3.15
C ILE A 163 -8.39 20.37 1.98
N CYS A 164 -7.56 19.31 1.93
CA CYS A 164 -6.62 19.11 0.83
C CYS A 164 -7.34 19.01 -0.52
N SER A 165 -8.48 18.29 -0.58
CA SER A 165 -9.28 18.17 -1.79
C SER A 165 -9.84 19.52 -2.23
N ALA A 166 -10.45 20.29 -1.32
CA ALA A 166 -10.99 21.60 -1.64
C ALA A 166 -9.92 22.57 -2.15
N VAL A 167 -8.72 22.58 -1.54
CA VAL A 167 -7.60 23.40 -2.04
C VAL A 167 -7.12 22.87 -3.39
N THR A 168 -7.08 21.55 -3.59
CA THR A 168 -6.74 20.97 -4.90
C THR A 168 -7.72 21.40 -5.98
N ASP A 169 -9.02 21.41 -5.69
CA ASP A 169 -10.05 21.82 -6.64
C ASP A 169 -9.90 23.30 -7.04
N VAL A 170 -9.53 24.17 -6.07
CA VAL A 170 -9.18 25.58 -6.36
C VAL A 170 -7.95 25.65 -7.27
N VAL A 171 -6.89 24.90 -6.98
CA VAL A 171 -5.66 24.88 -7.80
C VAL A 171 -5.97 24.38 -9.22
N VAL A 172 -6.79 23.36 -9.35
CA VAL A 172 -7.22 22.78 -10.65
C VAL A 172 -8.05 23.78 -11.47
N ALA A 173 -8.87 24.63 -10.83
CA ALA A 173 -9.65 25.64 -11.53
C ALA A 173 -8.78 26.67 -12.29
N PHE A 174 -7.52 26.84 -11.90
CA PHE A 174 -6.55 27.70 -12.58
C PHE A 174 -5.51 26.94 -13.41
N ALA A 175 -5.66 25.62 -13.53
CA ALA A 175 -4.72 24.75 -14.25
C ALA A 175 -5.08 24.66 -15.74
N GLN A 176 -4.09 24.33 -16.57
CA GLN A 176 -4.32 23.97 -17.98
C GLN A 176 -4.94 22.58 -18.09
N ASP A 177 -5.74 22.32 -19.14
CA ASP A 177 -6.43 21.05 -19.35
C ASP A 177 -5.50 19.83 -19.32
N SER A 178 -4.29 19.95 -19.89
CA SER A 178 -3.29 18.89 -19.87
C SER A 178 -2.85 18.50 -18.45
N ASN A 179 -2.79 19.47 -17.54
CA ASN A 179 -2.41 19.27 -16.15
C ASN A 179 -3.52 18.56 -15.36
N ILE A 180 -4.77 18.91 -15.69
CA ILE A 180 -5.95 18.26 -15.10
C ILE A 180 -5.97 16.76 -15.47
N VAL A 181 -5.75 16.45 -16.74
CA VAL A 181 -5.69 15.07 -17.23
C VAL A 181 -4.52 14.30 -16.57
N ASN A 182 -3.34 14.91 -16.49
CA ASN A 182 -2.17 14.28 -15.86
C ASN A 182 -2.39 14.03 -14.36
N LEU A 183 -2.96 14.98 -13.63
CA LEU A 183 -3.30 14.84 -12.22
C LEU A 183 -4.37 13.76 -12.01
N HIS A 184 -5.37 13.72 -12.88
CA HIS A 184 -6.41 12.68 -12.84
C HIS A 184 -5.79 11.29 -13.03
N ASN A 185 -4.99 11.10 -14.08
CA ASN A 185 -4.31 9.84 -14.37
C ASN A 185 -3.40 9.40 -13.21
N TRP A 186 -2.63 10.33 -12.63
CA TRP A 186 -1.81 10.05 -11.47
C TRP A 186 -2.66 9.63 -10.26
N SER A 187 -3.80 10.29 -10.03
CA SER A 187 -4.68 10.00 -8.88
C SER A 187 -5.43 8.67 -9.00
N MET A 188 -5.48 8.07 -10.18
CA MET A 188 -6.05 6.74 -10.37
C MET A 188 -5.18 5.61 -9.83
N GLY A 189 -3.90 5.84 -9.64
CA GLY A 189 -2.93 4.84 -9.20
C GLY A 189 -2.57 3.83 -10.29
N SER A 190 -1.26 3.67 -10.52
CA SER A 190 -0.74 2.74 -11.54
C SER A 190 0.67 2.28 -11.18
N PHE A 191 1.01 1.06 -11.58
CA PHE A 191 2.38 0.54 -11.55
C PHE A 191 3.07 0.61 -12.92
N SER A 192 2.48 1.32 -13.89
CA SER A 192 3.06 1.52 -15.21
C SER A 192 4.27 2.43 -15.15
N GLY A 193 5.26 2.21 -16.04
CA GLY A 193 6.45 3.05 -16.13
C GLY A 193 7.46 2.89 -14.99
N MET A 194 7.35 1.86 -14.14
CA MET A 194 8.32 1.60 -13.08
C MET A 194 9.68 1.15 -13.63
N THR A 195 10.76 1.73 -13.13
CA THR A 195 12.15 1.43 -13.46
C THR A 195 12.87 0.76 -12.30
N TRP A 196 14.04 0.17 -12.55
CA TRP A 196 14.90 -0.37 -11.49
C TRP A 196 15.38 0.70 -10.51
N GLU A 197 15.59 1.92 -10.96
CA GLU A 197 15.94 3.05 -10.10
C GLU A 197 14.82 3.34 -9.11
N ASN A 198 13.56 3.33 -9.58
CA ASN A 198 12.38 3.48 -8.70
C ASN A 198 12.29 2.34 -7.68
N VAL A 199 12.55 1.09 -8.11
CA VAL A 199 12.54 -0.09 -7.21
C VAL A 199 13.61 0.05 -6.12
N LEU A 200 14.84 0.44 -6.48
CA LEU A 200 15.92 0.64 -5.52
C LEU A 200 15.61 1.76 -4.54
N THR A 201 15.12 2.89 -5.03
CA THR A 201 14.75 4.04 -4.17
C THR A 201 13.62 3.67 -3.21
N ALA A 202 12.58 3.00 -3.69
CA ALA A 202 11.49 2.53 -2.84
C ALA A 202 11.97 1.47 -1.84
N ALA A 203 12.86 0.56 -2.23
CA ALA A 203 13.41 -0.47 -1.36
C ALA A 203 14.21 0.11 -0.19
N LEU A 204 14.97 1.19 -0.42
CA LEU A 204 15.72 1.90 0.61
C LEU A 204 14.83 2.47 1.72
N ILE A 205 13.56 2.78 1.41
CA ILE A 205 12.58 3.26 2.39
C ILE A 205 11.79 2.09 2.97
N VAL A 206 11.27 1.23 2.12
CA VAL A 206 10.31 0.18 2.51
C VAL A 206 10.98 -0.90 3.35
N LEU A 207 12.15 -1.42 2.95
CA LEU A 207 12.77 -2.55 3.66
C LEU A 207 13.16 -2.21 5.10
N PRO A 208 13.80 -1.05 5.41
CA PRO A 208 14.03 -0.66 6.80
C PRO A 208 12.74 -0.47 7.60
N CYS A 209 11.69 0.14 7.01
CA CYS A 209 10.40 0.30 7.67
C CYS A 209 9.74 -1.04 7.98
N LEU A 210 9.81 -2.03 7.08
CA LEU A 210 9.32 -3.38 7.33
C LEU A 210 10.11 -4.08 8.45
N ALA A 211 11.44 -3.97 8.45
CA ALA A 211 12.29 -4.53 9.47
C ALA A 211 11.99 -3.92 10.86
N LEU A 212 11.88 -2.59 10.95
CA LEU A 212 11.50 -1.90 12.18
C LEU A 212 10.10 -2.29 12.65
N SER A 213 9.14 -2.40 11.72
CA SER A 213 7.78 -2.87 12.04
C SER A 213 7.79 -4.28 12.63
N PHE A 214 8.64 -5.16 12.11
CA PHE A 214 8.80 -6.51 12.66
C PHE A 214 9.42 -6.50 14.06
N MET A 215 10.38 -5.64 14.34
CA MET A 215 10.96 -5.48 15.68
C MET A 215 9.92 -5.01 16.71
N LEU A 216 8.92 -4.23 16.28
CA LEU A 216 7.81 -3.79 17.13
C LEU A 216 6.76 -4.88 17.40
N SER A 217 6.89 -6.09 16.85
CA SER A 217 5.89 -7.16 16.98
C SER A 217 5.56 -7.56 18.43
N LYS A 218 6.56 -7.56 19.32
CA LYS A 218 6.37 -7.87 20.75
C LYS A 218 5.61 -6.75 21.48
N PRO A 219 6.04 -5.47 21.43
CA PRO A 219 5.25 -4.36 21.97
C PRO A 219 3.83 -4.28 21.39
N MET A 220 3.66 -4.56 20.10
CA MET A 220 2.33 -4.60 19.47
C MET A 220 1.43 -5.66 20.11
N ALA A 221 1.96 -6.84 20.44
CA ALA A 221 1.20 -7.90 21.10
C ALA A 221 0.70 -7.47 22.48
N ALA A 222 1.53 -6.79 23.25
CA ALA A 222 1.13 -6.22 24.55
C ALA A 222 0.09 -5.10 24.39
N TYR A 223 0.27 -4.21 23.43
CA TYR A 223 -0.63 -3.10 23.15
C TYR A 223 -2.03 -3.56 22.70
N GLN A 224 -2.12 -4.65 21.95
CA GLN A 224 -3.40 -5.25 21.54
C GLN A 224 -4.21 -5.83 22.71
N MET A 225 -3.59 -6.10 23.86
CA MET A 225 -4.27 -6.52 25.10
C MET A 225 -4.78 -5.34 25.93
N GLY A 226 -4.46 -4.13 25.53
CA GLY A 226 -4.86 -2.89 26.16
C GLY A 226 -3.66 -2.02 26.57
N GLU A 227 -3.86 -0.71 26.56
CA GLU A 227 -2.82 0.28 26.85
C GLU A 227 -2.27 0.14 28.28
N ALA A 228 -3.16 -0.07 29.26
CA ALA A 228 -2.78 -0.27 30.67
C ALA A 228 -1.93 -1.53 30.85
N TYR A 229 -2.29 -2.63 30.16
CA TYR A 229 -1.50 -3.86 30.18
C TYR A 229 -0.12 -3.64 29.53
N ALA A 230 -0.05 -2.95 28.40
CA ALA A 230 1.21 -2.66 27.75
C ALA A 230 2.15 -1.86 28.66
N GLN A 231 1.62 -0.87 29.40
CA GLN A 231 2.39 -0.10 30.38
C GLN A 231 2.89 -0.98 31.55
N SER A 232 2.05 -1.87 32.08
CA SER A 232 2.43 -2.75 33.19
C SER A 232 3.55 -3.73 32.85
N VAL A 233 3.70 -4.12 31.59
CA VAL A 233 4.79 -4.97 31.10
C VAL A 233 6.00 -4.18 30.54
N GLY A 234 6.05 -2.86 30.81
CA GLY A 234 7.21 -2.01 30.50
C GLY A 234 7.22 -1.40 29.09
N VAL A 235 6.11 -1.44 28.35
CA VAL A 235 6.04 -0.76 27.04
C VAL A 235 5.78 0.73 27.25
N SER A 236 6.70 1.58 26.77
CA SER A 236 6.50 3.03 26.72
C SER A 236 5.48 3.38 25.63
N VAL A 237 4.20 3.47 25.98
CA VAL A 237 3.08 3.56 25.01
C VAL A 237 3.18 4.78 24.11
N ARG A 238 3.60 5.94 24.62
CA ARG A 238 3.66 7.17 23.83
C ARG A 238 4.66 7.10 22.67
N PRO A 239 5.96 6.78 22.88
CA PRO A 239 6.91 6.63 21.78
C PRO A 239 6.58 5.44 20.88
N PHE A 240 6.01 4.35 21.41
CA PHE A 240 5.53 3.22 20.63
C PHE A 240 4.41 3.61 19.66
N SER A 241 3.41 4.34 20.12
CA SER A 241 2.31 4.84 19.29
C SER A 241 2.79 5.77 18.18
N VAL A 242 3.71 6.68 18.50
CA VAL A 242 4.38 7.56 17.51
C VAL A 242 5.11 6.72 16.46
N ALA A 243 5.86 5.70 16.88
CA ALA A 243 6.58 4.82 15.96
C ALA A 243 5.63 4.08 14.99
N LEU A 244 4.49 3.54 15.50
CA LEU A 244 3.50 2.88 14.64
C LEU A 244 2.94 3.84 13.57
N VAL A 245 2.59 5.06 13.97
CA VAL A 245 2.04 6.06 13.04
C VAL A 245 3.11 6.50 12.04
N LEU A 246 4.33 6.78 12.46
CA LEU A 246 5.42 7.19 11.58
C LEU A 246 5.79 6.12 10.56
N LEU A 247 5.95 4.85 10.99
CA LEU A 247 6.27 3.75 10.08
C LEU A 247 5.15 3.53 9.07
N SER A 248 3.89 3.54 9.54
CA SER A 248 2.75 3.44 8.63
C SER A 248 2.71 4.59 7.61
N SER A 249 3.01 5.80 8.05
CA SER A 249 3.02 7.00 7.20
C SER A 249 4.10 6.95 6.15
N LEU A 250 5.32 6.57 6.54
CA LEU A 250 6.45 6.43 5.62
C LEU A 250 6.15 5.37 4.54
N LEU A 251 5.63 4.22 4.96
CA LEU A 251 5.23 3.16 4.03
C LEU A 251 4.13 3.62 3.07
N ALA A 252 3.08 4.27 3.59
CA ALA A 252 1.97 4.74 2.76
C ALA A 252 2.36 5.92 1.86
N ALA A 253 3.19 6.84 2.34
CA ALA A 253 3.72 7.95 1.54
C ALA A 253 4.60 7.45 0.40
N CYS A 254 5.45 6.44 0.65
CA CYS A 254 6.25 5.79 -0.37
C CYS A 254 5.36 5.15 -1.45
N VAL A 255 4.32 4.40 -1.06
CA VAL A 255 3.37 3.81 -2.03
C VAL A 255 2.71 4.89 -2.86
N THR A 256 2.18 5.94 -2.22
CA THR A 256 1.46 7.02 -2.91
C THR A 256 2.39 7.81 -3.83
N ALA A 257 3.63 8.01 -3.43
CA ALA A 257 4.61 8.74 -4.23
C ALA A 257 4.93 8.03 -5.55
N PHE A 258 5.16 6.72 -5.51
CA PHE A 258 5.53 5.96 -6.71
C PHE A 258 4.32 5.51 -7.54
N ALA A 259 3.31 4.93 -6.89
CA ALA A 259 2.18 4.29 -7.58
C ALA A 259 0.88 5.10 -7.55
N GLY A 260 0.88 6.30 -6.92
CA GLY A 260 -0.35 7.02 -6.64
C GLY A 260 -1.17 6.38 -5.50
N PRO A 261 -2.35 6.93 -5.21
CA PRO A 261 -3.20 6.41 -4.13
C PRO A 261 -3.83 5.05 -4.52
N ILE A 262 -3.49 3.98 -3.78
CA ILE A 262 -4.05 2.63 -3.95
C ILE A 262 -4.91 2.28 -2.74
N SER A 263 -6.22 2.16 -2.93
CA SER A 263 -7.19 1.97 -1.86
C SER A 263 -7.31 0.50 -1.40
N PHE A 264 -7.92 0.30 -0.22
CA PHE A 264 -8.37 -0.97 0.35
C PHE A 264 -7.32 -2.03 0.71
N VAL A 265 -6.14 -2.07 0.11
CA VAL A 265 -5.09 -3.09 0.39
C VAL A 265 -4.73 -3.10 1.88
N GLY A 266 -4.45 -1.93 2.46
CA GLY A 266 -4.11 -1.78 3.87
C GLY A 266 -5.24 -2.17 4.85
N ILE A 267 -6.49 -2.20 4.38
CA ILE A 267 -7.64 -2.60 5.22
C ILE A 267 -7.92 -4.10 5.03
N ALA A 268 -8.07 -4.54 3.78
CA ALA A 268 -8.53 -5.87 3.47
C ALA A 268 -7.49 -6.96 3.74
N VAL A 269 -6.23 -6.73 3.32
CA VAL A 269 -5.19 -7.77 3.38
C VAL A 269 -4.83 -8.19 4.82
N PRO A 270 -4.60 -7.30 5.80
CA PRO A 270 -4.30 -7.72 7.16
C PRO A 270 -5.39 -8.59 7.76
N HIS A 271 -6.63 -8.32 7.38
CA HIS A 271 -7.76 -9.11 7.82
C HIS A 271 -7.81 -10.49 7.17
N LEU A 272 -7.64 -10.56 5.84
CA LEU A 272 -7.54 -11.83 5.12
C LEU A 272 -6.42 -12.71 5.69
N VAL A 273 -5.27 -12.11 5.98
CA VAL A 273 -4.10 -12.77 6.58
C VAL A 273 -4.43 -13.30 7.97
N LYS A 274 -5.01 -12.50 8.86
CA LYS A 274 -5.44 -12.96 10.20
C LYS A 274 -6.39 -14.16 10.10
N ARG A 275 -7.29 -14.15 9.13
CA ARG A 275 -8.25 -15.24 8.89
C ARG A 275 -7.57 -16.50 8.36
N THR A 276 -6.65 -16.36 7.39
CA THR A 276 -5.90 -17.48 6.79
C THR A 276 -4.98 -18.13 7.81
N LEU A 277 -4.20 -17.33 8.54
CA LEU A 277 -3.31 -17.81 9.59
C LEU A 277 -4.08 -18.27 10.84
N ARG A 278 -5.34 -17.85 11.01
CA ARG A 278 -6.13 -17.97 12.25
C ARG A 278 -5.34 -17.55 13.49
N SER A 279 -4.55 -16.50 13.35
CA SER A 279 -3.70 -15.95 14.39
C SER A 279 -3.83 -14.43 14.40
N ALA A 280 -3.92 -13.85 15.60
CA ALA A 280 -3.88 -12.40 15.80
C ALA A 280 -2.50 -11.90 16.26
N LYS A 281 -1.55 -12.82 16.55
CA LYS A 281 -0.22 -12.47 17.05
C LYS A 281 0.55 -11.65 16.00
N PRO A 282 1.05 -10.44 16.33
CA PRO A 282 1.77 -9.59 15.38
C PRO A 282 2.96 -10.26 14.73
N LEU A 283 3.70 -11.09 15.48
CA LEU A 283 4.83 -11.88 14.98
C LEU A 283 4.46 -12.78 13.79
N HIS A 284 3.21 -13.27 13.74
CA HIS A 284 2.72 -14.08 12.63
C HIS A 284 2.03 -13.19 11.56
N VAL A 285 1.30 -12.16 11.97
CA VAL A 285 0.51 -11.36 11.03
C VAL A 285 1.40 -10.48 10.17
N LEU A 286 2.49 -9.90 10.70
CA LEU A 286 3.37 -9.02 9.94
C LEU A 286 4.00 -9.69 8.70
N PRO A 287 4.67 -10.86 8.82
CA PRO A 287 5.20 -11.56 7.63
C PRO A 287 4.07 -12.00 6.69
N GLY A 288 2.93 -12.41 7.26
CA GLY A 288 1.74 -12.74 6.47
C GLY A 288 1.22 -11.54 5.66
N CYS A 289 1.26 -10.32 6.23
CA CYS A 289 0.89 -9.08 5.54
C CYS A 289 1.88 -8.76 4.40
N VAL A 290 3.17 -8.99 4.59
CA VAL A 290 4.17 -8.83 3.52
C VAL A 290 3.83 -9.73 2.33
N LEU A 291 3.68 -11.04 2.57
CA LEU A 291 3.36 -12.00 1.51
C LEU A 291 1.97 -11.78 0.91
N GLY A 292 0.97 -11.58 1.76
CA GLY A 292 -0.42 -11.39 1.33
C GLY A 292 -0.64 -10.08 0.59
N GLY A 293 0.01 -8.99 1.03
CA GLY A 293 -0.05 -7.68 0.37
C GLY A 293 0.59 -7.71 -1.02
N ALA A 294 1.77 -8.31 -1.12
CA ALA A 294 2.47 -8.51 -2.38
C ALA A 294 1.63 -9.37 -3.35
N ALA A 295 1.12 -10.52 -2.90
CA ALA A 295 0.31 -11.40 -3.73
C ALA A 295 -1.01 -10.73 -4.18
N PHE A 296 -1.70 -10.03 -3.28
CA PHE A 296 -2.93 -9.33 -3.61
C PHE A 296 -2.71 -8.21 -4.64
N CYS A 297 -1.66 -7.40 -4.48
CA CYS A 297 -1.33 -6.35 -5.44
C CYS A 297 -0.89 -6.91 -6.79
N LEU A 298 -0.12 -8.02 -6.83
CA LEU A 298 0.23 -8.69 -8.08
C LEU A 298 -1.01 -9.23 -8.82
N LEU A 299 -1.97 -9.78 -8.09
CA LEU A 299 -3.24 -10.21 -8.67
C LEU A 299 -4.01 -9.03 -9.27
N CYS A 300 -4.14 -7.93 -8.50
CA CYS A 300 -4.85 -6.73 -8.97
C CYS A 300 -4.14 -6.07 -10.16
N ASP A 301 -2.81 -6.00 -10.17
CA ASP A 301 -2.03 -5.47 -11.29
C ASP A 301 -2.18 -6.35 -12.54
N LEU A 302 -2.13 -7.66 -12.39
CA LEU A 302 -2.35 -8.60 -13.49
C LEU A 302 -3.74 -8.39 -14.13
N ILE A 303 -4.78 -8.27 -13.30
CA ILE A 303 -6.14 -8.01 -13.74
C ILE A 303 -6.23 -6.66 -14.46
N ALA A 304 -5.66 -5.60 -13.85
CA ALA A 304 -5.72 -4.23 -14.37
C ALA A 304 -5.16 -4.10 -15.78
N ARG A 305 -4.09 -4.82 -16.10
CA ARG A 305 -3.41 -4.74 -17.41
C ARG A 305 -3.81 -5.81 -18.42
N SER A 306 -4.57 -6.84 -17.99
CA SER A 306 -4.87 -7.98 -18.87
C SER A 306 -6.30 -7.99 -19.39
N ILE A 307 -7.29 -7.52 -18.61
CA ILE A 307 -8.71 -7.67 -18.97
C ILE A 307 -9.09 -6.84 -20.21
N PHE A 308 -8.59 -5.61 -20.32
CA PHE A 308 -8.93 -4.70 -21.41
C PHE A 308 -7.71 -4.29 -22.24
N ALA A 309 -6.70 -5.17 -22.32
CA ALA A 309 -5.50 -4.88 -23.11
C ALA A 309 -5.87 -4.43 -24.55
N PRO A 310 -5.22 -3.38 -25.10
CA PRO A 310 -4.04 -2.70 -24.57
C PRO A 310 -4.32 -1.60 -23.53
N THR A 311 -5.57 -1.26 -23.24
CA THR A 311 -5.95 -0.25 -22.25
C THR A 311 -5.76 -0.81 -20.83
N GLU A 312 -4.97 -0.13 -20.00
CA GLU A 312 -4.78 -0.51 -18.59
C GLU A 312 -5.85 0.13 -17.71
N LEU A 313 -6.45 -0.67 -16.83
CA LEU A 313 -7.34 -0.16 -15.80
C LEU A 313 -6.55 0.45 -14.65
N SER A 314 -7.17 1.39 -13.93
CA SER A 314 -6.67 1.88 -12.66
C SER A 314 -6.52 0.74 -11.64
N VAL A 315 -5.33 0.62 -11.05
CA VAL A 315 -5.09 -0.38 -10.00
C VAL A 315 -5.97 -0.11 -8.78
N SER A 316 -6.20 1.17 -8.45
CA SER A 316 -7.08 1.55 -7.34
C SER A 316 -8.52 1.10 -7.53
N SER A 317 -9.04 1.15 -8.75
CA SER A 317 -10.39 0.64 -9.08
C SER A 317 -10.47 -0.89 -8.90
N VAL A 318 -9.46 -1.61 -9.38
CA VAL A 318 -9.42 -3.08 -9.22
C VAL A 318 -9.31 -3.46 -7.74
N THR A 319 -8.40 -2.81 -6.99
CA THR A 319 -8.26 -3.08 -5.55
C THR A 319 -9.52 -2.71 -4.76
N ALA A 320 -10.29 -1.69 -5.19
CA ALA A 320 -11.56 -1.33 -4.59
C ALA A 320 -12.63 -2.40 -4.83
N ILE A 321 -12.76 -2.90 -6.06
CA ILE A 321 -13.73 -3.95 -6.42
C ILE A 321 -13.51 -5.22 -5.59
N PHE A 322 -12.27 -5.63 -5.36
CA PHE A 322 -11.98 -6.82 -4.56
C PHE A 322 -11.91 -6.53 -3.06
N GLY A 323 -11.42 -5.35 -2.66
CA GLY A 323 -11.21 -4.99 -1.27
C GLY A 323 -12.49 -4.56 -0.54
N ALA A 324 -13.37 -3.79 -1.18
CA ALA A 324 -14.58 -3.28 -0.55
C ALA A 324 -15.54 -4.40 -0.08
N PRO A 325 -15.82 -5.46 -0.87
CA PRO A 325 -16.64 -6.58 -0.39
C PRO A 325 -16.05 -7.28 0.84
N VAL A 326 -14.73 -7.40 0.91
CA VAL A 326 -14.05 -7.98 2.08
C VAL A 326 -14.33 -7.13 3.31
N VAL A 327 -14.22 -5.80 3.20
CA VAL A 327 -14.49 -4.87 4.31
C VAL A 327 -15.96 -4.92 4.74
N ILE A 328 -16.90 -4.93 3.80
CA ILE A 328 -18.34 -5.05 4.08
C ILE A 328 -18.65 -6.34 4.85
N LEU A 329 -18.12 -7.48 4.36
CA LEU A 329 -18.32 -8.77 5.04
C LEU A 329 -17.74 -8.78 6.47
N LEU A 330 -16.67 -8.02 6.69
CA LEU A 330 -16.08 -7.84 8.00
C LEU A 330 -17.01 -7.12 8.96
N LEU A 331 -17.53 -5.98 8.52
CA LEU A 331 -18.42 -5.14 9.33
C LEU A 331 -19.71 -5.90 9.70
N VAL A 332 -20.32 -6.57 8.73
CA VAL A 332 -21.54 -7.37 8.97
C VAL A 332 -21.28 -8.50 9.99
N ARG A 333 -20.16 -9.20 9.89
CA ARG A 333 -19.81 -10.28 10.81
C ARG A 333 -19.50 -9.78 12.21
N ARG A 334 -18.90 -8.60 12.34
CA ARG A 334 -18.61 -7.97 13.64
C ARG A 334 -19.92 -7.61 14.35
N GLN A 335 -20.84 -6.94 13.67
CA GLN A 335 -22.15 -6.59 14.24
C GLN A 335 -22.94 -7.83 14.71
N ARG A 336 -22.93 -8.92 13.93
CA ARG A 336 -23.58 -10.16 14.32
C ARG A 336 -22.99 -10.80 15.58
N ARG A 337 -21.68 -10.64 15.82
CA ARG A 337 -21.02 -11.13 17.03
C ARG A 337 -21.32 -10.25 18.25
N GLU A 338 -21.36 -8.94 18.06
CA GLU A 338 -21.72 -7.98 19.11
C GLU A 338 -23.21 -8.09 19.51
N ALA A 339 -24.09 -8.44 18.57
CA ALA A 339 -25.51 -8.68 18.84
C ALA A 339 -25.79 -10.07 19.45
N ALA A 340 -24.85 -11.01 19.40
CA ALA A 340 -24.97 -12.37 19.95
C ALA A 340 -24.23 -12.56 21.28
N ALA A 341 -23.52 -11.53 21.77
CA ALA A 341 -22.82 -11.49 23.06
C ALA A 341 -23.57 -10.63 24.07
#